data_864d1a4d4fcdcabb170a225abcfa8148
#
_entry.id   864d1a4d4fcdcabb170a225abcfa8148
#
_cell.length_a   1.000
_cell.length_b   1.000
_cell.length_c   1.000
_cell.angle_alpha   90.00
_cell.angle_beta   90.00
_cell.angle_gamma   90.00
#
_symmetry.space_group_name_H-M   'P 1'
#
loop_
_entity.id
_entity.type
_entity.pdbx_description
1 polymer ?
#
loop_
_entity_poly.entity_id
_entity_poly.type
_entity_poly.pdbx_seq_one_letter_code
_entity_poly.pdbx_strand_id
1 'polypeptide(L)'
;MAKFCPNCGAELLSNEKFCKSCGQKIGATASESGSSYEEDRDLVNMLLKTSGRLNRLSYFKRSMAIALVEAVLLVPVYTIFSDDWGNLSTFGTILSGLIILAGWVPFYCLMVRRLHDMDKGETLAMISIGIEIFGSLLGGDVFSVSALESIAYCVNALIALYMLFVPGTKGDNQYGPDPLA
;
A
#
# COMPACT_ATOMS: atom_id res chain seq x y z
N MET A 1 1.76 38.08 -31.49
CA MET A 1 0.51 38.08 -30.66
C MET A 1 0.92 38.33 -29.23
N ALA A 2 0.35 39.37 -28.60
CA ALA A 2 0.62 39.66 -27.19
C ALA A 2 0.08 38.51 -26.33
N LYS A 3 0.87 38.02 -25.40
CA LYS A 3 0.45 37.02 -24.41
C LYS A 3 0.11 37.75 -23.12
N PHE A 4 -0.99 37.42 -22.51
CA PHE A 4 -1.44 38.01 -21.23
C PHE A 4 -1.29 36.99 -20.11
N CYS A 5 -0.98 37.47 -18.91
CA CYS A 5 -0.87 36.65 -17.72
C CYS A 5 -2.24 36.04 -17.34
N PRO A 6 -2.37 34.72 -17.22
CA PRO A 6 -3.67 34.08 -16.91
C PRO A 6 -4.16 34.40 -15.50
N ASN A 7 -3.29 34.87 -14.60
CA ASN A 7 -3.65 35.19 -13.23
C ASN A 7 -4.05 36.65 -12.99
N CYS A 8 -3.39 37.60 -13.66
CA CYS A 8 -3.63 39.03 -13.40
C CYS A 8 -3.95 39.86 -14.65
N GLY A 9 -3.96 39.25 -15.85
CA GLY A 9 -4.25 39.91 -17.12
C GLY A 9 -3.17 40.88 -17.61
N ALA A 10 -2.03 41.03 -16.94
CA ALA A 10 -0.93 41.88 -17.39
C ALA A 10 -0.31 41.39 -18.69
N GLU A 11 0.10 42.30 -19.58
CA GLU A 11 0.76 41.96 -20.85
C GLU A 11 2.16 41.40 -20.57
N LEU A 12 2.49 40.31 -21.24
CA LEU A 12 3.74 39.56 -21.05
C LEU A 12 4.68 39.79 -22.23
N LEU A 13 5.93 40.11 -21.93
CA LEU A 13 7.00 40.15 -22.93
C LEU A 13 7.45 38.73 -23.29
N SER A 14 7.88 38.52 -24.54
CA SER A 14 7.98 37.21 -25.17
C SER A 14 9.02 36.23 -24.58
N ASN A 15 9.75 36.57 -23.52
CA ASN A 15 10.75 35.69 -22.89
C ASN A 15 10.77 35.70 -21.35
N GLU A 16 9.70 36.15 -20.73
CA GLU A 16 9.66 36.20 -19.26
C GLU A 16 9.24 34.88 -18.66
N LYS A 17 10.02 34.40 -17.68
CA LYS A 17 9.71 33.18 -16.91
C LYS A 17 8.72 33.43 -15.78
N PHE A 18 8.52 34.67 -15.37
CA PHE A 18 7.62 35.08 -14.30
C PHE A 18 6.92 36.38 -14.69
N CYS A 19 5.64 36.53 -14.31
CA CYS A 19 4.92 37.77 -14.48
C CYS A 19 5.49 38.84 -13.53
N LYS A 20 5.94 39.98 -14.05
CA LYS A 20 6.47 41.09 -13.26
C LYS A 20 5.42 41.73 -12.37
N SER A 21 4.15 41.62 -12.74
CA SER A 21 3.05 42.24 -12.01
C SER A 21 2.56 41.45 -10.81
N CYS A 22 2.49 40.09 -10.91
CA CYS A 22 1.94 39.24 -9.86
C CYS A 22 2.86 38.06 -9.45
N GLY A 23 4.08 37.95 -10.01
CA GLY A 23 5.02 36.91 -9.69
C GLY A 23 4.68 35.52 -10.24
N GLN A 24 3.54 35.35 -10.94
CA GLN A 24 3.13 34.06 -11.49
C GLN A 24 4.15 33.55 -12.50
N LYS A 25 4.55 32.29 -12.39
CA LYS A 25 5.46 31.62 -13.34
C LYS A 25 4.77 31.52 -14.72
N ILE A 26 5.42 32.09 -15.74
CA ILE A 26 4.92 32.13 -17.11
C ILE A 26 5.70 31.10 -17.88
N GLY A 27 5.02 30.31 -18.71
CA GLY A 27 5.67 29.29 -19.52
C GLY A 27 5.57 27.88 -18.95
N ALA A 28 4.93 27.68 -17.80
CA ALA A 28 4.15 26.46 -17.63
C ALA A 28 2.88 26.67 -18.45
N THR A 29 2.87 26.28 -19.73
CA THR A 29 1.62 25.83 -20.32
C THR A 29 0.94 24.97 -19.27
N ALA A 30 -0.38 25.11 -19.12
CA ALA A 30 -1.19 24.24 -18.27
C ALA A 30 -1.24 22.82 -18.84
N SER A 31 -0.09 22.32 -19.24
CA SER A 31 0.23 20.97 -19.63
C SER A 31 1.45 20.59 -18.80
N GLU A 32 1.26 19.61 -17.95
CA GLU A 32 2.30 18.78 -17.36
C GLU A 32 3.10 19.33 -16.17
N SER A 33 2.42 19.75 -15.11
CA SER A 33 2.92 19.39 -13.80
C SER A 33 1.84 18.65 -12.97
N GLY A 34 0.87 18.06 -13.60
CA GLY A 34 0.26 16.87 -13.06
C GLY A 34 1.23 15.74 -13.37
N SER A 35 2.02 15.26 -12.42
CA SER A 35 2.68 13.98 -12.58
C SER A 35 1.55 12.98 -12.77
N SER A 36 1.32 12.55 -14.02
CA SER A 36 0.28 11.57 -14.33
C SER A 36 0.57 10.33 -13.49
N TYR A 37 -0.44 9.81 -12.81
CA TYR A 37 -0.32 8.55 -12.11
C TYR A 37 0.10 7.47 -13.12
N GLU A 38 1.32 6.96 -12.97
CA GLU A 38 1.81 5.87 -13.79
C GLU A 38 1.39 4.55 -13.12
N GLU A 39 0.56 3.79 -13.84
CA GLU A 39 0.14 2.48 -13.37
C GLU A 39 1.33 1.50 -13.38
N ASP A 40 1.52 0.80 -12.27
CA ASP A 40 2.59 -0.21 -12.16
C ASP A 40 2.33 -1.36 -13.13
N ARG A 41 3.16 -1.48 -14.18
CA ARG A 41 3.04 -2.52 -15.22
C ARG A 41 3.85 -3.76 -14.91
N ASP A 42 4.84 -3.65 -14.03
CA ASP A 42 5.72 -4.73 -13.62
C ASP A 42 5.29 -5.29 -12.25
N LEU A 43 5.31 -6.63 -12.11
CA LEU A 43 4.91 -7.32 -10.87
C LEU A 43 5.76 -6.89 -9.67
N VAL A 44 7.05 -6.63 -9.87
CA VAL A 44 7.94 -6.17 -8.79
C VAL A 44 7.50 -4.79 -8.30
N ASN A 45 7.29 -3.84 -9.22
CA ASN A 45 6.79 -2.51 -8.88
C ASN A 45 5.38 -2.55 -8.30
N MET A 46 4.54 -3.46 -8.79
CA MET A 46 3.17 -3.62 -8.31
C MET A 46 3.09 -4.09 -6.86
N LEU A 47 4.00 -5.00 -6.45
CA LEU A 47 3.93 -5.71 -5.16
C LEU A 47 5.00 -5.26 -4.15
N LEU A 48 6.19 -4.84 -4.60
CA LEU A 48 7.34 -4.58 -3.72
C LEU A 48 7.73 -3.10 -3.62
N LYS A 49 7.06 -2.22 -4.37
CA LYS A 49 7.30 -0.78 -4.30
C LYS A 49 6.59 -0.19 -3.08
N THR A 50 7.30 0.60 -2.29
CA THR A 50 6.75 1.33 -1.14
C THR A 50 6.42 2.79 -1.45
N SER A 51 6.96 3.36 -2.55
CA SER A 51 6.72 4.74 -2.95
C SER A 51 5.45 4.89 -3.79
N GLY A 52 4.89 6.09 -3.79
CA GLY A 52 3.66 6.42 -4.51
C GLY A 52 2.40 6.10 -3.73
N ARG A 53 1.25 6.22 -4.39
CA ARG A 53 -0.08 6.07 -3.79
C ARG A 53 -0.80 4.87 -4.37
N LEU A 54 -1.72 4.28 -3.61
CA LEU A 54 -2.53 3.15 -4.04
C LEU A 54 -3.99 3.36 -3.64
N ASN A 55 -4.90 3.40 -4.61
CA ASN A 55 -6.33 3.56 -4.34
C ASN A 55 -6.92 2.30 -3.67
N ARG A 56 -8.09 2.44 -3.06
CA ARG A 56 -8.79 1.38 -2.30
C ARG A 56 -8.99 0.10 -3.10
N LEU A 57 -9.47 0.25 -4.35
CA LEU A 57 -9.79 -0.91 -5.19
C LEU A 57 -8.54 -1.68 -5.60
N SER A 58 -7.48 -0.97 -5.97
CA SER A 58 -6.19 -1.59 -6.32
C SER A 58 -5.54 -2.25 -5.10
N TYR A 59 -5.62 -1.61 -3.91
CA TYR A 59 -5.18 -2.21 -2.65
C TYR A 59 -5.94 -3.51 -2.38
N PHE A 60 -7.27 -3.49 -2.42
CA PHE A 60 -8.10 -4.68 -2.20
C PHE A 60 -7.78 -5.80 -3.18
N LYS A 61 -7.77 -5.51 -4.49
CA LYS A 61 -7.48 -6.53 -5.53
C LYS A 61 -6.11 -7.18 -5.35
N ARG A 62 -5.08 -6.37 -5.09
CA ARG A 62 -3.71 -6.87 -4.91
C ARG A 62 -3.56 -7.67 -3.62
N SER A 63 -4.15 -7.19 -2.51
CA SER A 63 -4.17 -7.92 -1.24
C SER A 63 -4.88 -9.27 -1.36
N MET A 64 -6.03 -9.30 -2.04
CA MET A 64 -6.75 -10.56 -2.29
C MET A 64 -5.95 -11.52 -3.18
N ALA A 65 -5.23 -11.00 -4.18
CA ALA A 65 -4.38 -11.82 -5.03
C ALA A 65 -3.24 -12.48 -4.23
N ILE A 66 -2.58 -11.72 -3.33
CA ILE A 66 -1.53 -12.25 -2.44
C ILE A 66 -2.14 -13.32 -1.54
N ALA A 67 -3.25 -13.03 -0.86
CA ALA A 67 -3.91 -13.98 0.04
C ALA A 67 -4.34 -15.27 -0.67
N LEU A 68 -4.80 -15.16 -1.93
CA LEU A 68 -5.15 -16.33 -2.74
C LEU A 68 -3.92 -17.18 -3.07
N VAL A 69 -2.81 -16.55 -3.46
CA VAL A 69 -1.56 -17.25 -3.74
C VAL A 69 -1.04 -17.94 -2.47
N GLU A 70 -1.05 -17.25 -1.34
CA GLU A 70 -0.67 -17.86 -0.06
C GLU A 70 -1.56 -19.06 0.30
N ALA A 71 -2.88 -18.93 0.16
CA ALA A 71 -3.81 -20.02 0.43
C ALA A 71 -3.53 -21.25 -0.48
N VAL A 72 -3.29 -21.03 -1.78
CA VAL A 72 -2.94 -22.09 -2.73
C VAL A 72 -1.64 -22.79 -2.35
N LEU A 73 -0.68 -22.07 -1.79
CA LEU A 73 0.59 -22.64 -1.35
C LEU A 73 0.48 -23.32 0.03
N LEU A 74 -0.29 -22.75 0.96
CA LEU A 74 -0.41 -23.26 2.33
C LEU A 74 -1.32 -24.48 2.44
N VAL A 75 -2.43 -24.54 1.69
CA VAL A 75 -3.36 -25.68 1.74
C VAL A 75 -2.66 -27.03 1.51
N PRO A 76 -1.81 -27.22 0.47
CA PRO A 76 -1.05 -28.46 0.30
C PRO A 76 -0.07 -28.74 1.46
N VAL A 77 0.56 -27.71 2.02
CA VAL A 77 1.49 -27.89 3.15
C VAL A 77 0.73 -28.45 4.36
N TYR A 78 -0.41 -27.86 4.70
CA TYR A 78 -1.23 -28.35 5.81
C TYR A 78 -1.82 -29.72 5.55
N THR A 79 -2.21 -30.06 4.31
CA THR A 79 -2.81 -31.37 4.00
C THR A 79 -1.79 -32.51 3.93
N ILE A 80 -0.55 -32.23 3.53
CA ILE A 80 0.49 -33.26 3.34
C ILE A 80 1.35 -33.46 4.59
N PHE A 81 1.61 -32.38 5.35
CA PHE A 81 2.58 -32.39 6.45
C PHE A 81 1.94 -32.33 7.85
N SER A 82 0.60 -32.34 7.98
CA SER A 82 -0.06 -32.49 9.26
C SER A 82 -0.38 -33.96 9.58
N ASP A 83 -0.40 -34.27 10.87
CA ASP A 83 -0.88 -35.55 11.40
C ASP A 83 -2.43 -35.58 11.49
N ASP A 84 -2.98 -36.71 11.93
CA ASP A 84 -4.45 -36.90 12.11
C ASP A 84 -5.07 -35.93 13.14
N TRP A 85 -4.24 -35.30 13.96
CA TRP A 85 -4.63 -34.31 14.98
C TRP A 85 -4.47 -32.87 14.50
N GLY A 86 -3.96 -32.69 13.27
CA GLY A 86 -3.75 -31.37 12.67
C GLY A 86 -2.43 -30.68 13.05
N ASN A 87 -1.52 -31.38 13.76
CA ASN A 87 -0.21 -30.80 14.08
C ASN A 87 0.72 -30.92 12.88
N LEU A 88 1.37 -29.82 12.50
CA LEU A 88 2.36 -29.83 11.42
C LEU A 88 3.65 -30.53 11.85
N SER A 89 4.22 -31.32 10.95
CA SER A 89 5.60 -31.78 11.11
C SER A 89 6.58 -30.61 11.16
N THR A 90 7.75 -30.79 11.74
CA THR A 90 8.80 -29.74 11.78
C THR A 90 9.09 -29.16 10.40
N PHE A 91 9.13 -30.00 9.36
CA PHE A 91 9.33 -29.54 7.98
C PHE A 91 8.13 -28.70 7.48
N GLY A 92 6.90 -29.14 7.76
CA GLY A 92 5.68 -28.39 7.42
C GLY A 92 5.62 -27.03 8.10
N THR A 93 6.01 -26.95 9.37
CA THR A 93 6.08 -25.69 10.13
C THR A 93 7.11 -24.72 9.52
N ILE A 94 8.31 -25.20 9.18
CA ILE A 94 9.33 -24.35 8.54
C ILE A 94 8.85 -23.87 7.17
N LEU A 95 8.29 -24.77 6.37
CA LEU A 95 7.82 -24.44 5.02
C LEU A 95 6.66 -23.42 5.05
N SER A 96 5.67 -23.63 5.92
CA SER A 96 4.55 -22.68 6.10
C SER A 96 5.04 -21.32 6.58
N GLY A 97 5.98 -21.30 7.53
CA GLY A 97 6.59 -20.06 8.02
C GLY A 97 7.30 -19.27 6.91
N LEU A 98 8.04 -19.95 6.03
CA LEU A 98 8.69 -19.29 4.89
C LEU A 98 7.69 -18.71 3.89
N ILE A 99 6.60 -19.42 3.61
CA ILE A 99 5.52 -18.94 2.72
C ILE A 99 4.87 -17.69 3.30
N ILE A 100 4.51 -17.70 4.59
CA ILE A 100 3.90 -16.57 5.29
C ILE A 100 4.84 -15.36 5.30
N LEU A 101 6.12 -15.55 5.62
CA LEU A 101 7.12 -14.48 5.61
C LEU A 101 7.29 -13.86 4.21
N ALA A 102 7.26 -14.69 3.16
CA ALA A 102 7.32 -14.21 1.78
C ALA A 102 6.11 -13.32 1.41
N GLY A 103 4.92 -13.60 1.97
CA GLY A 103 3.72 -12.80 1.77
C GLY A 103 3.71 -11.49 2.57
N TRP A 104 4.34 -11.44 3.74
CA TRP A 104 4.38 -10.22 4.55
C TRP A 104 5.06 -9.03 3.84
N VAL A 105 6.09 -9.30 3.05
CA VAL A 105 6.82 -8.24 2.33
C VAL A 105 5.92 -7.48 1.35
N PRO A 106 5.25 -8.12 0.38
CA PRO A 106 4.35 -7.42 -0.51
C PRO A 106 3.14 -6.83 0.22
N PHE A 107 2.62 -7.49 1.24
CA PHE A 107 1.54 -6.94 2.07
C PHE A 107 1.93 -5.61 2.72
N TYR A 108 3.11 -5.55 3.35
CA TYR A 108 3.65 -4.32 3.91
C TYR A 108 3.75 -3.21 2.88
N CYS A 109 4.31 -3.51 1.70
CA CYS A 109 4.46 -2.52 0.63
C CYS A 109 3.11 -1.95 0.16
N LEU A 110 2.08 -2.81 0.03
CA LEU A 110 0.73 -2.38 -0.32
C LEU A 110 0.11 -1.51 0.78
N MET A 111 0.29 -1.86 2.06
CA MET A 111 -0.19 -1.09 3.20
C MET A 111 0.43 0.30 3.23
N VAL A 112 1.74 0.42 3.06
CA VAL A 112 2.46 1.70 3.01
C VAL A 112 1.89 2.58 1.90
N ARG A 113 1.79 2.09 0.68
CA ARG A 113 1.23 2.85 -0.45
C ARG A 113 -0.22 3.25 -0.26
N ARG A 114 -1.00 2.41 0.45
CA ARG A 114 -2.37 2.73 0.80
C ARG A 114 -2.44 3.82 1.87
N LEU A 115 -1.55 3.82 2.85
CA LEU A 115 -1.43 4.89 3.85
C LEU A 115 -0.98 6.20 3.20
N HIS A 116 -0.06 6.15 2.24
CA HIS A 116 0.36 7.30 1.43
C HIS A 116 -0.82 7.92 0.67
N ASP A 117 -1.77 7.10 0.19
CA ASP A 117 -2.99 7.60 -0.45
C ASP A 117 -3.91 8.38 0.52
N MET A 118 -3.82 8.08 1.81
CA MET A 118 -4.51 8.80 2.89
C MET A 118 -3.67 9.94 3.51
N ASP A 119 -2.55 10.30 2.87
CA ASP A 119 -1.57 11.29 3.36
C ASP A 119 -0.99 10.95 4.73
N LYS A 120 -0.77 9.65 5.00
CA LYS A 120 -0.23 9.11 6.25
C LYS A 120 1.10 8.40 6.00
N GLY A 121 1.98 8.48 7.01
CA GLY A 121 3.24 7.75 7.00
C GLY A 121 3.05 6.24 7.27
N GLU A 122 4.13 5.50 7.18
CA GLU A 122 4.19 4.03 7.27
C GLU A 122 3.99 3.45 8.68
N THR A 123 3.88 4.29 9.71
CA THR A 123 3.83 3.86 11.13
C THR A 123 2.75 2.81 11.40
N LEU A 124 1.56 2.97 10.82
CA LEU A 124 0.47 2.02 11.00
C LEU A 124 0.76 0.66 10.34
N ALA A 125 1.47 0.65 9.21
CA ALA A 125 1.91 -0.58 8.55
C ALA A 125 2.95 -1.30 9.41
N MET A 126 3.90 -0.57 9.98
CA MET A 126 4.91 -1.13 10.90
C MET A 126 4.25 -1.72 12.16
N ILE A 127 3.26 -1.03 12.73
CA ILE A 127 2.50 -1.55 13.89
C ILE A 127 1.78 -2.84 13.52
N SER A 128 1.10 -2.89 12.37
CA SER A 128 0.37 -4.07 11.90
C SER A 128 1.28 -5.29 11.75
N ILE A 129 2.42 -5.14 11.06
CA ILE A 129 3.40 -6.23 10.92
C ILE A 129 4.03 -6.60 12.28
N GLY A 130 4.30 -5.62 13.15
CA GLY A 130 4.79 -5.88 14.50
C GLY A 130 3.82 -6.73 15.33
N ILE A 131 2.52 -6.47 15.22
CA ILE A 131 1.47 -7.26 15.87
C ILE A 131 1.44 -8.70 15.33
N GLU A 132 1.59 -8.90 14.01
CA GLU A 132 1.65 -10.23 13.40
C GLU A 132 2.88 -11.02 13.87
N ILE A 133 4.05 -10.39 13.84
CA ILE A 133 5.30 -11.02 14.34
C ILE A 133 5.17 -11.38 15.82
N PHE A 134 4.67 -10.46 16.63
CA PHE A 134 4.52 -10.68 18.07
C PHE A 134 3.50 -11.79 18.35
N GLY A 135 2.36 -11.79 17.65
CA GLY A 135 1.34 -12.84 17.73
C GLY A 135 1.93 -14.22 17.37
N SER A 136 2.67 -14.31 16.26
CA SER A 136 3.27 -15.57 15.81
C SER A 136 4.36 -16.11 16.75
N LEU A 137 5.05 -15.24 17.50
CA LEU A 137 6.06 -15.65 18.48
C LEU A 137 5.45 -16.13 19.81
N LEU A 138 4.28 -15.61 20.18
CA LEU A 138 3.57 -15.99 21.41
C LEU A 138 2.59 -17.14 21.17
N GLY A 139 2.18 -17.37 19.91
CA GLY A 139 1.30 -18.44 19.51
C GLY A 139 1.97 -19.79 19.70
N GLY A 140 1.31 -20.63 20.52
CA GLY A 140 1.60 -22.06 20.55
C GLY A 140 1.03 -22.76 19.32
N ASP A 141 0.46 -23.92 19.51
CA ASP A 141 -0.11 -24.75 18.44
C ASP A 141 -1.23 -24.02 17.67
N VAL A 142 -1.29 -24.27 16.36
CA VAL A 142 -2.21 -23.63 15.38
C VAL A 142 -3.69 -23.69 15.78
N PHE A 143 -4.08 -24.59 16.69
CA PHE A 143 -5.45 -24.74 17.17
C PHE A 143 -5.71 -24.17 18.56
N SER A 144 -4.69 -23.77 19.31
CA SER A 144 -4.85 -23.10 20.61
C SER A 144 -4.60 -21.61 20.49
N VAL A 145 -5.53 -20.90 19.87
CA VAL A 145 -5.43 -19.42 19.73
C VAL A 145 -5.50 -18.81 21.13
N SER A 146 -4.40 -18.24 21.58
CA SER A 146 -4.37 -17.54 22.86
C SER A 146 -5.27 -16.28 22.80
N ALA A 147 -5.73 -15.79 23.95
CA ALA A 147 -6.50 -14.56 24.00
C ALA A 147 -5.74 -13.38 23.38
N LEU A 148 -4.41 -13.36 23.49
CA LEU A 148 -3.53 -12.33 22.91
C LEU A 148 -3.51 -12.39 21.39
N GLU A 149 -3.44 -13.59 20.79
CA GLU A 149 -3.53 -13.77 19.34
C GLU A 149 -4.89 -13.33 18.81
N SER A 150 -5.97 -13.69 19.49
CA SER A 150 -7.32 -13.24 19.13
C SER A 150 -7.43 -11.73 19.11
N ILE A 151 -6.84 -11.04 20.08
CA ILE A 151 -6.78 -9.58 20.13
C ILE A 151 -5.93 -9.04 18.95
N ALA A 152 -4.77 -9.65 18.67
CA ALA A 152 -3.91 -9.27 17.57
C ALA A 152 -4.64 -9.35 16.22
N TYR A 153 -5.33 -10.46 15.95
CA TYR A 153 -6.16 -10.62 14.75
C TYR A 153 -7.29 -9.60 14.66
N CYS A 154 -7.99 -9.32 15.78
CA CYS A 154 -9.02 -8.29 15.81
C CYS A 154 -8.47 -6.90 15.50
N VAL A 155 -7.33 -6.53 16.07
CA VAL A 155 -6.67 -5.24 15.79
C VAL A 155 -6.27 -5.15 14.32
N ASN A 156 -5.65 -6.17 13.76
CA ASN A 156 -5.27 -6.19 12.34
C ASN A 156 -6.49 -6.18 11.41
N ALA A 157 -7.56 -6.87 11.76
CA ALA A 157 -8.83 -6.78 11.02
C ALA A 157 -9.38 -5.35 11.01
N LEU A 158 -9.35 -4.64 12.13
CA LEU A 158 -9.77 -3.24 12.22
C LEU A 158 -8.87 -2.32 11.37
N ILE A 159 -7.55 -2.54 11.37
CA ILE A 159 -6.61 -1.82 10.51
C ILE A 159 -6.93 -2.09 9.03
N ALA A 160 -7.19 -3.33 8.65
CA ALA A 160 -7.54 -3.69 7.28
C ALA A 160 -8.85 -3.04 6.83
N LEU A 161 -9.88 -3.05 7.68
CA LEU A 161 -11.16 -2.36 7.44
C LEU A 161 -10.96 -0.85 7.30
N TYR A 162 -10.15 -0.25 8.19
CA TYR A 162 -9.79 1.16 8.10
C TYR A 162 -9.17 1.50 6.74
N MET A 163 -8.18 0.74 6.29
CA MET A 163 -7.54 0.95 4.98
C MET A 163 -8.48 0.74 3.79
N LEU A 164 -9.46 -0.15 3.93
CA LEU A 164 -10.43 -0.45 2.87
C LEU A 164 -11.51 0.63 2.75
N PHE A 165 -12.02 1.13 3.87
CA PHE A 165 -13.20 2.01 3.86
C PHE A 165 -12.86 3.50 3.88
N VAL A 166 -11.78 3.92 4.53
CA VAL A 166 -11.41 5.35 4.58
C VAL A 166 -10.97 5.82 3.18
N PRO A 167 -11.53 6.92 2.66
CA PRO A 167 -11.12 7.44 1.35
C PRO A 167 -9.69 7.98 1.37
N GLY A 168 -9.01 7.92 0.24
CA GLY A 168 -7.75 8.64 0.02
C GLY A 168 -7.97 10.15 -0.08
N THR A 169 -6.89 10.91 0.00
CA THR A 169 -6.90 12.36 -0.23
C THR A 169 -7.17 12.67 -1.70
N LYS A 170 -8.01 13.69 -1.95
CA LYS A 170 -8.28 14.16 -3.30
C LYS A 170 -7.15 15.06 -3.78
N GLY A 171 -6.77 14.91 -5.05
CA GLY A 171 -5.67 15.65 -5.64
C GLY A 171 -4.30 15.13 -5.20
N ASP A 172 -3.24 15.80 -5.63
CA ASP A 172 -1.87 15.44 -5.32
C ASP A 172 -1.55 15.66 -3.84
N ASN A 173 -0.73 14.79 -3.26
CA ASN A 173 -0.24 14.93 -1.90
C ASN A 173 1.30 14.74 -1.86
N GLN A 174 1.89 14.77 -0.66
CA GLN A 174 3.35 14.64 -0.50
C GLN A 174 3.95 13.34 -1.05
N TYR A 175 3.14 12.33 -1.30
CA TYR A 175 3.56 11.00 -1.79
C TYR A 175 3.34 10.81 -3.29
N GLY A 176 2.70 11.76 -3.97
CA GLY A 176 2.54 11.74 -5.42
C GLY A 176 1.14 12.13 -5.92
N PRO A 177 0.92 11.92 -7.23
CA PRO A 177 -0.32 12.27 -7.89
C PRO A 177 -1.51 11.42 -7.42
N ASP A 178 -2.71 11.96 -7.61
CA ASP A 178 -3.94 11.27 -7.27
C ASP A 178 -4.11 10.03 -8.18
N PRO A 179 -4.22 8.81 -7.62
CA PRO A 179 -4.41 7.59 -8.42
C PRO A 179 -5.80 7.48 -9.06
N LEU A 180 -6.68 8.46 -8.85
CA LEU A 180 -8.02 8.52 -9.41
C LEU A 180 -8.25 9.77 -10.29
N ALA A 181 -7.20 10.59 -10.52
CA ALA A 181 -7.27 11.78 -11.37
C ALA A 181 -7.31 11.44 -12.87
#